data_93f678533038d9be28524717d4d3b9a4
#
_entry.id   93f678533038d9be28524717d4d3b9a4
#
_cell.length_a   1.000
_cell.length_b   1.000
_cell.length_c   1.000
_cell.angle_alpha   90.00
_cell.angle_beta   90.00
_cell.angle_gamma   90.00
#
_symmetry.space_group_name_H-M   'P 1'
#
loop_
_entity.id
_entity.type
_entity.pdbx_description
1 polymer ?
#
loop_
_entity_poly.entity_id
_entity_poly.type
_entity_poly.pdbx_seq_one_letter_code
_entity_poly.pdbx_strand_id
1 'polypeptide(L)'
;AIENSIEKLHHFISRGMLYFGPTWNHSLDWVSSNYDETHNKKNIKSFGLNDFGKKVVNTCNENGIIIDVSHIGEKSFWDIASIAKKPFIASHSSVYNLTPHFRNLKDEQILEIKRIKGLVGLNPYPHFIDSTFKKKEEEFIKEFKYELDQINMKQSNSSAAWIAKKHYLQKKLKDIVPSLDTFIDHIEYIIKLIGIDYVGIGSDYDGLHCLPKGWIDCLDHIKIAESLEQRGYSLLEIEKV
;
A
#
# COMPACT_ATOMS: atom_id res chain seq x y z
N ALA A 1 7.25 -13.04 10.64
CA ALA A 1 7.36 -14.39 10.09
C ALA A 1 8.78 -14.94 10.24
N ILE A 2 9.84 -14.20 9.85
CA ILE A 2 11.22 -14.72 9.90
C ILE A 2 11.89 -14.68 11.29
N GLU A 3 11.32 -13.98 12.28
CA GLU A 3 11.76 -13.97 13.69
C GLU A 3 13.28 -13.76 13.86
N ASN A 4 13.84 -12.81 13.11
CA ASN A 4 15.29 -12.50 13.09
C ASN A 4 16.19 -13.71 12.71
N SER A 5 15.70 -14.64 11.86
CA SER A 5 16.43 -15.81 11.40
C SER A 5 16.51 -15.86 9.87
N ILE A 6 17.73 -15.96 9.35
CA ILE A 6 17.98 -16.15 7.92
C ILE A 6 17.58 -17.57 7.49
N GLU A 7 17.70 -18.56 8.37
CA GLU A 7 17.29 -19.94 8.12
C GLU A 7 15.77 -20.01 7.87
N LYS A 8 14.96 -19.24 8.64
CA LYS A 8 13.52 -19.13 8.40
C LYS A 8 13.22 -18.43 7.08
N LEU A 9 13.99 -17.41 6.70
CA LEU A 9 13.87 -16.77 5.39
C LEU A 9 14.12 -17.79 4.28
N HIS A 10 15.21 -18.56 4.35
CA HIS A 10 15.50 -19.65 3.40
C HIS A 10 14.41 -20.73 3.38
N HIS A 11 13.83 -21.06 4.53
CA HIS A 11 12.68 -21.98 4.59
C HIS A 11 11.50 -21.48 3.77
N PHE A 12 11.11 -20.19 3.88
CA PHE A 12 10.03 -19.63 3.06
C PHE A 12 10.40 -19.56 1.57
N ILE A 13 11.64 -19.21 1.25
CA ILE A 13 12.16 -19.23 -0.13
C ILE A 13 12.02 -20.63 -0.73
N SER A 14 12.46 -21.67 -0.02
CA SER A 14 12.37 -23.06 -0.49
C SER A 14 10.93 -23.56 -0.67
N ARG A 15 9.95 -22.88 -0.06
CA ARG A 15 8.53 -23.16 -0.22
C ARG A 15 7.84 -22.32 -1.32
N GLY A 16 8.62 -21.62 -2.12
CA GLY A 16 8.12 -20.87 -3.29
C GLY A 16 7.70 -19.43 -2.98
N MET A 17 8.25 -18.79 -1.95
CA MET A 17 8.05 -17.36 -1.72
C MET A 17 8.57 -16.57 -2.92
N LEU A 18 7.76 -15.66 -3.47
CA LEU A 18 8.10 -14.83 -4.63
C LEU A 18 8.48 -13.41 -4.23
N TYR A 19 7.82 -12.84 -3.22
CA TYR A 19 8.12 -11.51 -2.72
C TYR A 19 8.02 -11.46 -1.19
N PHE A 20 8.65 -10.46 -0.60
CA PHE A 20 8.79 -10.30 0.84
C PHE A 20 8.65 -8.84 1.26
N GLY A 21 7.61 -8.54 2.07
CA GLY A 21 7.44 -7.25 2.74
C GLY A 21 8.11 -7.29 4.13
N PRO A 22 9.17 -6.51 4.36
CA PRO A 22 9.91 -6.53 5.63
C PRO A 22 9.09 -6.10 6.84
N THR A 23 8.20 -5.11 6.67
CA THR A 23 7.33 -4.59 7.73
C THR A 23 5.87 -4.54 7.29
N TRP A 24 4.99 -4.48 8.28
CA TRP A 24 3.66 -3.88 8.18
C TRP A 24 3.70 -2.52 8.91
N ASN A 25 2.70 -2.18 9.72
CA ASN A 25 2.64 -0.89 10.43
C ASN A 25 3.67 -0.74 11.55
N HIS A 26 4.21 -1.84 12.07
CA HIS A 26 5.19 -1.80 13.17
C HIS A 26 6.59 -2.13 12.68
N SER A 27 7.55 -1.36 13.23
CA SER A 27 8.96 -1.62 13.02
C SER A 27 9.38 -2.95 13.65
N LEU A 28 10.37 -3.59 13.03
CA LEU A 28 11.06 -4.74 13.61
C LEU A 28 12.42 -4.30 14.17
N ASP A 29 13.12 -5.21 14.84
CA ASP A 29 14.40 -4.92 15.46
C ASP A 29 15.49 -4.47 14.46
N TRP A 30 15.27 -4.72 13.18
CA TRP A 30 16.26 -4.54 12.11
C TRP A 30 15.80 -3.64 10.95
N VAL A 31 14.56 -3.15 10.98
CA VAL A 31 13.97 -2.31 9.91
C VAL A 31 12.87 -1.43 10.49
N SER A 32 12.82 -0.15 10.12
CA SER A 32 11.76 0.75 10.51
C SER A 32 10.59 0.76 9.53
N SER A 33 9.36 0.86 10.06
CA SER A 33 8.13 1.06 9.28
C SER A 33 7.83 2.55 9.09
N ASN A 34 7.08 2.89 8.06
CA ASN A 34 6.66 4.27 7.83
C ASN A 34 5.67 4.77 8.89
N TYR A 35 4.85 3.90 9.46
CA TYR A 35 3.95 4.26 10.55
C TYR A 35 4.73 4.70 11.81
N ASP A 36 5.71 3.89 12.24
CA ASP A 36 6.50 4.23 13.42
C ASP A 36 7.42 5.44 13.17
N GLU A 37 8.01 5.57 11.97
CA GLU A 37 8.80 6.76 11.63
C GLU A 37 7.98 8.06 11.70
N THR A 38 6.67 7.97 11.46
CA THR A 38 5.76 9.11 11.49
C THR A 38 5.15 9.35 12.87
N HIS A 39 4.69 8.28 13.57
CA HIS A 39 3.83 8.40 14.74
C HIS A 39 4.45 7.88 16.04
N ASN A 40 5.37 6.92 15.97
CA ASN A 40 5.87 6.18 17.14
C ASN A 40 7.38 5.99 17.15
N LYS A 41 8.14 7.03 16.89
CA LYS A 41 9.63 6.96 16.79
C LYS A 41 10.30 6.28 17.99
N LYS A 42 9.70 6.35 19.19
CA LYS A 42 10.18 5.67 20.40
C LYS A 42 10.15 4.14 20.31
N ASN A 43 9.35 3.56 19.41
CA ASN A 43 9.25 2.13 19.19
C ASN A 43 10.33 1.59 18.23
N ILE A 44 11.08 2.48 17.59
CA ILE A 44 12.06 2.10 16.58
C ILE A 44 13.37 1.72 17.28
N LYS A 45 13.78 0.44 17.15
CA LYS A 45 15.07 -0.07 17.60
C LYS A 45 16.18 0.20 16.59
N SER A 46 15.85 0.11 15.28
CA SER A 46 16.74 0.45 14.19
C SER A 46 16.06 1.45 13.26
N PHE A 47 16.56 2.66 13.19
CA PHE A 47 16.09 3.67 12.24
C PHE A 47 16.75 3.43 10.88
N GLY A 48 16.01 2.81 9.96
CA GLY A 48 16.53 2.22 8.74
C GLY A 48 16.87 0.74 8.95
N LEU A 49 17.74 0.19 8.09
CA LEU A 49 18.24 -1.17 8.18
C LEU A 49 19.46 -1.26 9.10
N ASN A 50 19.46 -2.21 10.03
CA ASN A 50 20.70 -2.64 10.67
C ASN A 50 21.43 -3.73 9.84
N ASP A 51 22.50 -4.30 10.36
CA ASP A 51 23.29 -5.31 9.63
C ASP A 51 22.51 -6.59 9.34
N PHE A 52 21.57 -6.99 10.23
CA PHE A 52 20.69 -8.11 9.94
C PHE A 52 19.71 -7.77 8.80
N GLY A 53 19.15 -6.57 8.80
CA GLY A 53 18.28 -6.09 7.71
C GLY A 53 19.01 -6.06 6.36
N LYS A 54 20.25 -5.61 6.32
CA LYS A 54 21.10 -5.66 5.10
C LYS A 54 21.33 -7.11 4.65
N LYS A 55 21.56 -8.04 5.59
CA LYS A 55 21.71 -9.47 5.28
C LYS A 55 20.41 -10.04 4.70
N VAL A 56 19.23 -9.67 5.22
CA VAL A 56 17.93 -10.07 4.66
C VAL A 56 17.81 -9.58 3.21
N VAL A 57 18.07 -8.31 2.93
CA VAL A 57 17.99 -7.74 1.57
C VAL A 57 18.95 -8.46 0.62
N ASN A 58 20.19 -8.73 1.04
CA ASN A 58 21.15 -9.47 0.23
C ASN A 58 20.68 -10.89 -0.05
N THR A 59 20.14 -11.59 0.95
CA THR A 59 19.57 -12.94 0.78
C THR A 59 18.43 -12.92 -0.23
N CYS A 60 17.53 -11.92 -0.18
CA CYS A 60 16.47 -11.76 -1.18
C CYS A 60 17.05 -11.54 -2.58
N ASN A 61 18.04 -10.64 -2.75
CA ASN A 61 18.72 -10.38 -4.02
C ASN A 61 19.34 -11.66 -4.63
N GLU A 62 20.01 -12.46 -3.80
CA GLU A 62 20.72 -13.69 -4.21
C GLU A 62 19.74 -14.79 -4.66
N ASN A 63 18.55 -14.83 -4.06
CA ASN A 63 17.54 -15.86 -4.32
C ASN A 63 16.41 -15.39 -5.26
N GLY A 64 16.51 -14.20 -5.85
CA GLY A 64 15.50 -13.67 -6.77
C GLY A 64 14.16 -13.32 -6.12
N ILE A 65 14.16 -13.05 -4.81
CA ILE A 65 12.96 -12.63 -4.07
C ILE A 65 12.77 -11.14 -4.21
N ILE A 66 11.59 -10.72 -4.65
CA ILE A 66 11.22 -9.31 -4.79
C ILE A 66 10.97 -8.71 -3.41
N ILE A 67 11.57 -7.55 -3.12
CA ILE A 67 11.30 -6.82 -1.89
C ILE A 67 10.12 -5.87 -2.12
N ASP A 68 9.13 -5.92 -1.23
CA ASP A 68 8.00 -5.00 -1.21
C ASP A 68 8.24 -3.87 -0.21
N VAL A 69 8.24 -2.62 -0.69
CA VAL A 69 8.53 -1.44 0.13
C VAL A 69 7.27 -0.70 0.60
N SER A 70 6.07 -1.23 0.43
CA SER A 70 4.82 -0.51 0.67
C SER A 70 4.63 0.00 2.10
N HIS A 71 5.13 -0.68 3.12
CA HIS A 71 5.02 -0.25 4.53
C HIS A 71 6.34 0.22 5.15
N ILE A 72 7.39 0.23 4.36
CA ILE A 72 8.73 0.54 4.86
C ILE A 72 8.87 2.03 5.15
N GLY A 73 9.56 2.36 6.23
CA GLY A 73 9.93 3.73 6.57
C GLY A 73 10.84 4.36 5.50
N GLU A 74 10.81 5.68 5.41
CA GLU A 74 11.58 6.40 4.37
C GLU A 74 13.08 6.10 4.47
N LYS A 75 13.62 6.06 5.69
CA LYS A 75 15.03 5.71 5.89
C LYS A 75 15.33 4.27 5.45
N SER A 76 14.46 3.32 5.80
CA SER A 76 14.60 1.92 5.37
C SER A 76 14.47 1.76 3.86
N PHE A 77 13.61 2.56 3.21
CA PHE A 77 13.50 2.59 1.75
C PHE A 77 14.85 2.93 1.09
N TRP A 78 15.47 4.01 1.53
CA TRP A 78 16.76 4.44 0.96
C TRP A 78 17.91 3.48 1.30
N ASP A 79 17.88 2.85 2.47
CA ASP A 79 18.85 1.81 2.81
C ASP A 79 18.70 0.59 1.89
N ILE A 80 17.45 0.14 1.60
CA ILE A 80 17.19 -0.92 0.62
C ILE A 80 17.65 -0.49 -0.77
N ALA A 81 17.27 0.69 -1.24
CA ALA A 81 17.62 1.20 -2.55
C ALA A 81 19.14 1.24 -2.77
N SER A 82 19.92 1.56 -1.72
CA SER A 82 21.38 1.63 -1.78
C SER A 82 22.08 0.28 -1.99
N ILE A 83 21.44 -0.83 -1.60
CA ILE A 83 22.04 -2.18 -1.65
C ILE A 83 21.26 -3.14 -2.56
N ALA A 84 20.10 -2.75 -3.08
CA ALA A 84 19.29 -3.57 -3.97
C ALA A 84 20.00 -3.80 -5.30
N LYS A 85 20.10 -5.06 -5.71
CA LYS A 85 20.70 -5.51 -6.99
C LYS A 85 19.64 -6.02 -7.97
N LYS A 86 18.41 -6.18 -7.51
CA LYS A 86 17.24 -6.64 -8.26
C LYS A 86 16.10 -5.64 -8.09
N PRO A 87 15.15 -5.60 -9.01
CA PRO A 87 13.95 -4.78 -8.85
C PRO A 87 13.25 -5.02 -7.51
N PHE A 88 12.80 -3.95 -6.87
CA PHE A 88 11.86 -4.01 -5.76
C PHE A 88 10.57 -3.28 -6.14
N ILE A 89 9.48 -3.55 -5.45
CA ILE A 89 8.16 -3.02 -5.78
C ILE A 89 7.55 -2.28 -4.58
N ALA A 90 6.66 -1.34 -4.86
CA ALA A 90 5.63 -0.93 -3.91
C ALA A 90 4.34 -1.62 -4.31
N SER A 91 3.94 -2.67 -3.61
CA SER A 91 2.78 -3.48 -4.00
C SER A 91 1.46 -2.72 -3.87
N HIS A 92 1.36 -1.74 -2.93
CA HIS A 92 0.16 -0.96 -2.66
C HIS A 92 0.48 0.39 -2.00
N SER A 93 0.83 1.38 -2.80
CA SER A 93 1.09 2.77 -2.36
C SER A 93 0.64 3.75 -3.43
N SER A 94 0.21 4.96 -3.04
CA SER A 94 -0.24 6.00 -3.96
C SER A 94 0.74 7.18 -3.99
N VAL A 95 0.34 8.34 -4.51
CA VAL A 95 1.22 9.48 -4.79
C VAL A 95 1.14 10.51 -3.67
N TYR A 96 2.28 10.81 -3.03
CA TYR A 96 2.36 11.79 -1.94
C TYR A 96 2.03 13.20 -2.39
N ASN A 97 2.49 13.62 -3.58
CA ASN A 97 2.27 14.97 -4.08
C ASN A 97 0.80 15.28 -4.39
N LEU A 98 -0.02 14.26 -4.68
CA LEU A 98 -1.48 14.43 -4.81
C LEU A 98 -2.18 14.36 -3.46
N THR A 99 -1.76 13.42 -2.61
CA THR A 99 -2.34 13.23 -1.27
C THR A 99 -1.21 13.02 -0.27
N PRO A 100 -0.84 14.04 0.52
CA PRO A 100 0.19 13.93 1.54
C PRO A 100 -0.21 12.96 2.66
N HIS A 101 0.14 11.70 2.47
CA HIS A 101 -0.09 10.64 3.44
C HIS A 101 1.21 9.83 3.62
N PHE A 102 1.54 9.43 4.85
CA PHE A 102 2.80 8.74 5.14
C PHE A 102 2.98 7.40 4.41
N ARG A 103 1.87 6.76 3.96
CA ARG A 103 1.90 5.52 3.16
C ARG A 103 2.15 5.77 1.67
N ASN A 104 2.05 7.02 1.21
CA ASN A 104 2.24 7.38 -0.18
C ASN A 104 3.71 7.64 -0.51
N LEU A 105 4.08 7.39 -1.75
CA LEU A 105 5.43 7.56 -2.26
C LEU A 105 5.67 9.01 -2.70
N LYS A 106 6.82 9.55 -2.34
CA LYS A 106 7.35 10.80 -2.89
C LYS A 106 7.92 10.58 -4.29
N ASP A 107 8.03 11.64 -5.07
CA ASP A 107 8.53 11.56 -6.45
C ASP A 107 9.92 10.92 -6.54
N GLU A 108 10.82 11.24 -5.59
CA GLU A 108 12.16 10.68 -5.54
C GLU A 108 12.14 9.16 -5.34
N GLN A 109 11.19 8.65 -4.54
CA GLN A 109 11.02 7.21 -4.32
C GLN A 109 10.43 6.54 -5.57
N ILE A 110 9.48 7.17 -6.25
CA ILE A 110 8.90 6.68 -7.50
C ILE A 110 9.95 6.61 -8.60
N LEU A 111 10.78 7.65 -8.73
CA LEU A 111 11.91 7.68 -9.67
C LEU A 111 12.95 6.61 -9.37
N GLU A 112 13.21 6.32 -8.10
CA GLU A 112 14.14 5.27 -7.70
C GLU A 112 13.59 3.87 -8.02
N ILE A 113 12.27 3.64 -7.83
CA ILE A 113 11.62 2.39 -8.26
C ILE A 113 11.77 2.19 -9.78
N LYS A 114 11.57 3.24 -10.59
CA LYS A 114 11.86 3.19 -12.04
C LYS A 114 13.33 2.86 -12.31
N ARG A 115 14.27 3.54 -11.63
CA ARG A 115 15.72 3.35 -11.84
C ARG A 115 16.12 1.89 -11.68
N ILE A 116 15.54 1.18 -10.72
CA ILE A 116 15.80 -0.25 -10.49
C ILE A 116 14.87 -1.18 -11.29
N LYS A 117 14.06 -0.64 -12.21
CA LYS A 117 13.09 -1.37 -13.02
C LYS A 117 12.04 -2.12 -12.17
N GLY A 118 11.64 -1.52 -11.06
CA GLY A 118 10.57 -1.99 -10.19
C GLY A 118 9.18 -1.59 -10.70
N LEU A 119 8.16 -1.73 -9.84
CA LEU A 119 6.77 -1.42 -10.17
C LEU A 119 6.11 -0.74 -8.98
N VAL A 120 5.20 0.20 -9.26
CA VAL A 120 4.31 0.81 -8.28
C VAL A 120 2.89 0.29 -8.47
N GLY A 121 2.42 -0.54 -7.54
CA GLY A 121 1.02 -0.93 -7.42
C GLY A 121 0.25 0.16 -6.68
N LEU A 122 -0.67 0.83 -7.37
CA LEU A 122 -1.46 1.90 -6.78
C LEU A 122 -2.57 1.38 -5.88
N ASN A 123 -2.67 1.96 -4.68
CA ASN A 123 -3.68 1.60 -3.69
C ASN A 123 -4.89 2.56 -3.78
N PRO A 124 -6.11 2.04 -4.02
CA PRO A 124 -7.31 2.87 -4.15
C PRO A 124 -7.88 3.34 -2.82
N TYR A 125 -7.22 3.10 -1.69
CA TYR A 125 -7.75 3.46 -0.38
C TYR A 125 -8.05 4.97 -0.29
N PRO A 126 -9.29 5.38 0.04
CA PRO A 126 -9.69 6.78 0.07
C PRO A 126 -8.77 7.72 0.83
N HIS A 127 -8.17 7.27 1.95
CA HIS A 127 -7.16 8.05 2.70
C HIS A 127 -5.87 8.30 1.92
N PHE A 128 -5.55 7.45 0.94
CA PHE A 128 -4.32 7.58 0.15
C PHE A 128 -4.52 8.40 -1.12
N ILE A 129 -5.78 8.59 -1.53
CA ILE A 129 -6.09 9.28 -2.80
C ILE A 129 -6.86 10.59 -2.64
N ASP A 130 -7.47 10.85 -1.47
CA ASP A 130 -8.19 12.11 -1.18
C ASP A 130 -7.78 12.65 0.19
N SER A 131 -7.04 13.77 0.21
CA SER A 131 -6.58 14.44 1.43
C SER A 131 -7.73 14.95 2.32
N THR A 132 -8.92 15.13 1.75
CA THR A 132 -10.12 15.60 2.49
C THR A 132 -10.91 14.46 3.12
N PHE A 133 -10.70 13.21 2.68
CA PHE A 133 -11.50 12.06 3.10
C PHE A 133 -11.40 11.79 4.61
N LYS A 134 -10.22 11.92 5.20
CA LYS A 134 -10.02 11.73 6.64
C LYS A 134 -10.99 12.57 7.47
N LYS A 135 -11.13 13.85 7.13
CA LYS A 135 -12.04 14.76 7.85
C LYS A 135 -13.51 14.35 7.65
N LYS A 136 -13.90 14.02 6.43
CA LYS A 136 -15.27 13.56 6.11
C LYS A 136 -15.62 12.28 6.89
N GLU A 137 -14.69 11.34 6.95
CA GLU A 137 -14.87 10.09 7.70
C GLU A 137 -14.94 10.31 9.21
N GLU A 138 -14.11 11.18 9.78
CA GLU A 138 -14.15 11.54 11.20
C GLU A 138 -15.50 12.18 11.59
N GLU A 139 -16.04 13.05 10.74
CA GLU A 139 -17.37 13.65 10.92
C GLU A 139 -18.46 12.57 10.85
N PHE A 140 -18.41 11.69 9.87
CA PHE A 140 -19.30 10.54 9.73
C PHE A 140 -19.24 9.61 10.95
N ILE A 141 -18.07 9.23 11.42
CA ILE A 141 -17.92 8.36 12.60
C ILE A 141 -18.51 9.00 13.85
N LYS A 142 -18.43 10.32 14.01
CA LYS A 142 -19.05 11.03 15.13
C LYS A 142 -20.58 10.97 15.03
N GLU A 143 -21.14 11.18 13.85
CA GLU A 143 -22.59 11.15 13.60
C GLU A 143 -23.16 9.75 13.86
N PHE A 144 -22.50 8.70 13.38
CA PHE A 144 -22.96 7.31 13.47
C PHE A 144 -22.31 6.50 14.59
N LYS A 145 -21.75 7.17 15.60
CA LYS A 145 -21.03 6.51 16.70
C LYS A 145 -21.89 5.46 17.41
N TYR A 146 -23.14 5.77 17.68
CA TYR A 146 -24.05 4.87 18.38
C TYR A 146 -24.23 3.55 17.63
N GLU A 147 -24.49 3.60 16.33
CA GLU A 147 -24.67 2.42 15.48
C GLU A 147 -23.39 1.58 15.41
N LEU A 148 -22.23 2.22 15.30
CA LEU A 148 -20.92 1.55 15.28
C LEU A 148 -20.63 0.85 16.60
N ASP A 149 -20.98 1.46 17.74
CA ASP A 149 -20.84 0.85 19.06
C ASP A 149 -21.80 -0.35 19.23
N GLN A 150 -23.03 -0.27 18.73
CA GLN A 150 -23.99 -1.40 18.72
C GLN A 150 -23.48 -2.57 17.87
N ILE A 151 -22.84 -2.29 16.72
CA ILE A 151 -22.22 -3.34 15.90
C ILE A 151 -21.13 -4.06 16.70
N ASN A 152 -20.24 -3.33 17.38
CA ASN A 152 -19.19 -3.91 18.19
C ASN A 152 -19.73 -4.79 19.32
N MET A 153 -20.77 -4.34 20.03
CA MET A 153 -21.38 -5.06 21.16
C MET A 153 -22.07 -6.36 20.76
N LYS A 154 -22.62 -6.44 19.53
CA LYS A 154 -23.37 -7.60 19.03
C LYS A 154 -22.48 -8.74 18.53
N GLN A 155 -21.18 -8.52 18.41
CA GLN A 155 -20.27 -9.52 17.83
C GLN A 155 -19.55 -10.33 18.91
N SER A 156 -19.31 -11.60 18.61
CA SER A 156 -18.70 -12.55 19.54
C SER A 156 -17.20 -12.36 19.73
N ASN A 157 -16.54 -11.69 18.78
CA ASN A 157 -15.09 -11.44 18.81
C ASN A 157 -14.71 -10.24 17.93
N SER A 158 -13.44 -9.81 18.06
CA SER A 158 -12.91 -8.65 17.34
C SER A 158 -12.92 -8.78 15.82
N SER A 159 -12.69 -9.99 15.29
CA SER A 159 -12.70 -10.23 13.84
C SER A 159 -14.10 -10.11 13.26
N ALA A 160 -15.11 -10.69 13.92
CA ALA A 160 -16.51 -10.56 13.52
C ALA A 160 -16.99 -9.09 13.62
N ALA A 161 -16.58 -8.38 14.66
CA ALA A 161 -16.86 -6.95 14.82
C ALA A 161 -16.24 -6.12 13.68
N TRP A 162 -14.98 -6.42 13.33
CA TRP A 162 -14.32 -5.74 12.21
C TRP A 162 -15.04 -5.97 10.87
N ILE A 163 -15.42 -7.21 10.55
CA ILE A 163 -16.15 -7.55 9.33
C ILE A 163 -17.51 -6.83 9.28
N ALA A 164 -18.29 -6.90 10.37
CA ALA A 164 -19.60 -6.25 10.43
C ALA A 164 -19.49 -4.71 10.29
N LYS A 165 -18.47 -4.12 10.93
CA LYS A 165 -18.17 -2.69 10.80
C LYS A 165 -17.75 -2.34 9.38
N LYS A 166 -16.89 -3.15 8.74
CA LYS A 166 -16.49 -2.96 7.34
C LYS A 166 -17.70 -2.93 6.42
N HIS A 167 -18.61 -3.90 6.52
CA HIS A 167 -19.83 -3.92 5.71
C HIS A 167 -20.75 -2.72 5.95
N TYR A 168 -20.88 -2.29 7.22
CA TYR A 168 -21.63 -1.09 7.56
C TYR A 168 -21.03 0.16 6.91
N LEU A 169 -19.72 0.34 7.05
CA LEU A 169 -18.98 1.47 6.49
C LEU A 169 -19.04 1.48 4.97
N GLN A 170 -18.81 0.35 4.30
CA GLN A 170 -18.92 0.24 2.83
C GLN A 170 -20.28 0.72 2.32
N LYS A 171 -21.37 0.37 3.03
CA LYS A 171 -22.72 0.79 2.65
C LYS A 171 -22.98 2.27 2.89
N LYS A 172 -22.43 2.83 3.97
CA LYS A 172 -22.75 4.18 4.44
C LYS A 172 -21.80 5.27 3.93
N LEU A 173 -20.53 4.93 3.71
CA LEU A 173 -19.53 5.89 3.23
C LEU A 173 -19.62 6.17 1.72
N LYS A 174 -20.46 5.45 0.97
CA LYS A 174 -20.58 5.55 -0.50
C LYS A 174 -20.79 6.96 -1.04
N ASP A 175 -21.33 7.87 -0.25
CA ASP A 175 -21.64 9.23 -0.66
C ASP A 175 -20.50 10.21 -0.34
N ILE A 176 -19.53 9.82 0.51
CA ILE A 176 -18.42 10.67 0.93
C ILE A 176 -17.04 10.16 0.45
N VAL A 177 -16.95 8.92 -0.02
CA VAL A 177 -15.71 8.41 -0.64
C VAL A 177 -15.41 9.16 -1.94
N PRO A 178 -14.12 9.33 -2.31
CA PRO A 178 -13.73 9.96 -3.57
C PRO A 178 -14.26 9.18 -4.78
N SER A 179 -14.35 9.85 -5.91
CA SER A 179 -14.68 9.20 -7.19
C SER A 179 -13.56 8.26 -7.66
N LEU A 180 -13.89 7.34 -8.57
CA LEU A 180 -12.90 6.53 -9.25
C LEU A 180 -11.90 7.41 -10.02
N ASP A 181 -12.33 8.54 -10.59
CA ASP A 181 -11.46 9.48 -11.29
C ASP A 181 -10.31 9.99 -10.42
N THR A 182 -10.55 10.19 -9.12
CA THR A 182 -9.48 10.57 -8.17
C THR A 182 -8.38 9.51 -8.11
N PHE A 183 -8.74 8.23 -8.19
CA PHE A 183 -7.76 7.15 -8.26
C PHE A 183 -7.05 7.11 -9.63
N ILE A 184 -7.78 7.34 -10.72
CA ILE A 184 -7.19 7.44 -12.06
C ILE A 184 -6.18 8.59 -12.15
N ASP A 185 -6.42 9.72 -11.48
CA ASP A 185 -5.46 10.83 -11.42
C ASP A 185 -4.11 10.40 -10.81
N HIS A 186 -4.12 9.52 -9.80
CA HIS A 186 -2.91 8.94 -9.24
C HIS A 186 -2.19 8.00 -10.23
N ILE A 187 -2.94 7.20 -11.01
CA ILE A 187 -2.39 6.35 -12.09
C ILE A 187 -1.70 7.24 -13.12
N GLU A 188 -2.40 8.24 -13.64
CA GLU A 188 -1.85 9.17 -14.64
C GLU A 188 -0.63 9.94 -14.15
N TYR A 189 -0.62 10.33 -12.87
CA TYR A 189 0.54 11.01 -12.29
C TYR A 189 1.79 10.15 -12.40
N ILE A 190 1.70 8.88 -12.02
CA ILE A 190 2.84 7.96 -12.13
C ILE A 190 3.20 7.67 -13.59
N ILE A 191 2.21 7.47 -14.47
CA ILE A 191 2.46 7.30 -15.90
C ILE A 191 3.25 8.49 -16.47
N LYS A 192 2.85 9.72 -16.13
CA LYS A 192 3.54 10.96 -16.58
C LYS A 192 4.95 11.06 -16.00
N LEU A 193 5.15 10.62 -14.75
CA LEU A 193 6.45 10.74 -14.06
C LEU A 193 7.45 9.67 -14.51
N ILE A 194 7.04 8.41 -14.62
CA ILE A 194 7.94 7.28 -14.85
C ILE A 194 7.61 6.39 -16.05
N GLY A 195 6.44 6.53 -16.65
CA GLY A 195 5.97 5.72 -17.77
C GLY A 195 5.05 4.57 -17.34
N ILE A 196 4.22 4.16 -18.28
CA ILE A 196 3.14 3.18 -18.05
C ILE A 196 3.64 1.76 -17.72
N ASP A 197 4.84 1.40 -18.15
CA ASP A 197 5.44 0.07 -17.90
C ASP A 197 5.80 -0.17 -16.41
N TYR A 198 5.67 0.85 -15.57
CA TYR A 198 6.05 0.82 -14.14
C TYR A 198 4.86 0.99 -13.21
N VAL A 199 3.63 0.92 -13.74
CA VAL A 199 2.38 1.12 -13.01
C VAL A 199 1.60 -0.19 -12.95
N GLY A 200 0.93 -0.43 -11.84
CA GLY A 200 -0.01 -1.54 -11.68
C GLY A 200 -1.05 -1.23 -10.60
N ILE A 201 -2.02 -2.10 -10.43
CA ILE A 201 -3.08 -1.97 -9.44
C ILE A 201 -2.75 -2.79 -8.21
N GLY A 202 -2.61 -2.11 -7.07
CA GLY A 202 -2.42 -2.71 -5.74
C GLY A 202 -3.68 -2.58 -4.90
N SER A 203 -4.73 -3.34 -5.22
CA SER A 203 -6.09 -3.14 -4.72
C SER A 203 -6.27 -3.30 -3.20
N ASP A 204 -5.45 -4.11 -2.53
CA ASP A 204 -5.44 -4.29 -1.07
C ASP A 204 -6.84 -4.59 -0.47
N TYR A 205 -7.68 -5.37 -1.16
CA TYR A 205 -9.10 -5.56 -0.84
C TYR A 205 -9.38 -5.97 0.60
N ASP A 206 -8.59 -6.84 1.19
CA ASP A 206 -8.82 -7.30 2.56
C ASP A 206 -8.30 -6.31 3.61
N GLY A 207 -7.38 -5.42 3.25
CA GLY A 207 -6.82 -4.37 4.09
C GLY A 207 -7.69 -3.11 4.21
N LEU A 208 -8.67 -2.93 3.30
CA LEU A 208 -9.47 -1.71 3.20
C LEU A 208 -10.89 -1.90 3.72
N HIS A 209 -11.45 -0.86 4.34
CA HIS A 209 -12.85 -0.83 4.77
C HIS A 209 -13.77 -0.09 3.80
N CYS A 210 -13.24 0.66 2.85
CA CYS A 210 -13.99 1.32 1.79
C CYS A 210 -13.10 1.50 0.54
N LEU A 211 -13.75 1.67 -0.60
CA LEU A 211 -13.16 1.87 -1.92
C LEU A 211 -13.74 3.14 -2.55
N PRO A 212 -13.16 3.67 -3.63
CA PRO A 212 -13.73 4.78 -4.39
C PRO A 212 -15.16 4.50 -4.84
N LYS A 213 -15.93 5.56 -5.07
CA LYS A 213 -17.33 5.48 -5.50
C LYS A 213 -17.48 4.64 -6.77
N GLY A 214 -18.37 3.66 -6.71
CA GLY A 214 -18.65 2.77 -7.84
C GLY A 214 -17.74 1.55 -7.93
N TRP A 215 -16.74 1.43 -7.07
CA TRP A 215 -15.86 0.26 -6.97
C TRP A 215 -16.22 -0.56 -5.73
N ILE A 216 -16.64 -1.82 -5.91
CA ILE A 216 -17.11 -2.71 -4.84
C ILE A 216 -16.17 -3.89 -4.64
N ASP A 217 -15.75 -4.54 -5.73
CA ASP A 217 -14.92 -5.73 -5.70
C ASP A 217 -14.02 -5.86 -6.95
N CYS A 218 -13.37 -7.01 -7.11
CA CYS A 218 -12.43 -7.23 -8.21
C CYS A 218 -13.08 -7.22 -9.62
N LEU A 219 -14.37 -7.39 -9.74
CA LEU A 219 -15.07 -7.28 -11.03
C LEU A 219 -15.11 -5.83 -11.53
N ASP A 220 -15.00 -4.89 -10.62
CA ASP A 220 -15.00 -3.45 -10.95
C ASP A 220 -13.65 -2.95 -11.49
N HIS A 221 -12.60 -3.80 -11.57
CA HIS A 221 -11.36 -3.44 -12.27
C HIS A 221 -11.61 -3.03 -13.73
N ILE A 222 -12.65 -3.56 -14.37
CA ILE A 222 -13.04 -3.14 -15.72
C ILE A 222 -13.31 -1.64 -15.82
N LYS A 223 -13.81 -1.01 -14.75
CA LYS A 223 -14.08 0.43 -14.70
C LYS A 223 -12.80 1.28 -14.74
N ILE A 224 -11.67 0.73 -14.27
CA ILE A 224 -10.36 1.38 -14.41
C ILE A 224 -9.99 1.44 -15.87
N ALA A 225 -10.13 0.30 -16.60
CA ALA A 225 -9.86 0.22 -18.02
C ALA A 225 -10.75 1.19 -18.81
N GLU A 226 -12.06 1.19 -18.55
CA GLU A 226 -13.03 2.12 -19.16
C GLU A 226 -12.66 3.59 -18.90
N SER A 227 -12.24 3.92 -17.67
CA SER A 227 -11.84 5.29 -17.32
C SER A 227 -10.54 5.71 -18.02
N LEU A 228 -9.57 4.81 -18.15
CA LEU A 228 -8.33 5.07 -18.89
C LEU A 228 -8.61 5.23 -20.40
N GLU A 229 -9.47 4.40 -20.99
CA GLU A 229 -9.90 4.56 -22.38
C GLU A 229 -10.57 5.90 -22.64
N GLN A 230 -11.47 6.34 -21.74
CA GLN A 230 -12.12 7.66 -21.81
C GLN A 230 -11.11 8.81 -21.72
N ARG A 231 -9.96 8.61 -21.06
CA ARG A 231 -8.85 9.57 -20.98
C ARG A 231 -7.88 9.47 -22.17
N GLY A 232 -8.17 8.60 -23.16
CA GLY A 232 -7.45 8.50 -24.44
C GLY A 232 -6.30 7.50 -24.45
N TYR A 233 -6.18 6.64 -23.44
CA TYR A 233 -5.22 5.52 -23.48
C TYR A 233 -5.70 4.44 -24.45
N SER A 234 -4.78 3.90 -25.25
CA SER A 234 -5.05 2.78 -26.13
C SER A 234 -5.20 1.47 -25.34
N LEU A 235 -5.87 0.46 -25.92
CA LEU A 235 -5.99 -0.86 -25.28
C LEU A 235 -4.63 -1.46 -24.93
N LEU A 236 -3.63 -1.31 -25.80
CA LEU A 236 -2.27 -1.80 -25.55
C LEU A 236 -1.58 -1.10 -24.36
N GLU A 237 -1.94 0.15 -24.08
CA GLU A 237 -1.46 0.87 -22.88
C GLU A 237 -2.22 0.42 -21.65
N ILE A 238 -3.53 0.24 -21.74
CA ILE A 238 -4.38 -0.20 -20.63
C ILE A 238 -4.00 -1.62 -20.17
N GLU A 239 -3.65 -2.52 -21.08
CA GLU A 239 -3.17 -3.88 -20.77
C GLU A 239 -1.89 -3.92 -19.94
N LYS A 240 -1.14 -2.80 -19.85
CA LYS A 240 0.09 -2.71 -19.05
C LYS A 240 -0.16 -2.31 -17.60
N VAL A 241 -1.31 -1.70 -17.30
CA VAL A 241 -1.72 -1.23 -15.97
C VAL A 241 -2.48 -2.33 -15.24
#